data_f698ba4c56be469b65cb116d81f6a0dd
#
_entry.id   f698ba4c56be469b65cb116d81f6a0dd
#
_cell.length_a   1.000
_cell.length_b   1.000
_cell.length_c   1.000
_cell.angle_alpha   90.00
_cell.angle_beta   90.00
_cell.angle_gamma   90.00
#
_symmetry.space_group_name_H-M   'P 1'
#
loop_
_entity.id
_entity.type
_entity.pdbx_description
1 polymer ?
#
loop_
_entity_poly.entity_id
_entity_poly.type
_entity_poly.pdbx_seq_one_letter_code
_entity_poly.pdbx_strand_id
1 'polypeptide(L)'
;MRAVMGIIMIIAGFYLSWNGGYFGLKLLEKHFNWSLTPYRFQLLTMLLQFLILFLFAAIAALVGHLRGDERTFYLQIITAIRQISKGNFKVELENDRRYGQFGSIVEGINEMASELSRMETMRQDFISNVSHEIQSPLTSIRGFARALRDEGLSAESRAHYLDIIEAEGSRLSGLSDNLLKLSALEAESFPFERTAYRLDKQLQEMILACEPQWLGKNIDVEAELDEVTVQAVKDLLSQVWTNLLHNSIKFTPQGGMITVRLRTLDNRVEVEVKDNGIGIAEDELPRIFERFYKVDKARSTSEGGSGLGLSLVKKIVDIHGGGITITSRPGEGTACVVVLPIQS
;
A
#
# COMPACT_ATOMS: atom_id res chain seq x y z
N MET A 1 32.26 39.73 19.11
CA MET A 1 32.04 39.06 20.40
C MET A 1 32.60 37.62 20.45
N ARG A 2 32.34 36.72 19.47
CA ARG A 2 32.89 35.33 19.45
C ARG A 2 34.40 35.23 19.37
N ALA A 3 35.10 36.11 18.60
CA ALA A 3 36.56 36.13 18.48
C ALA A 3 37.26 36.56 19.79
N VAL A 4 36.70 37.56 20.47
CA VAL A 4 37.23 38.04 21.76
C VAL A 4 37.06 36.96 22.84
N MET A 5 35.93 36.25 22.86
CA MET A 5 35.69 35.16 23.80
C MET A 5 36.61 33.96 23.53
N GLY A 6 36.93 33.67 22.25
CA GLY A 6 37.92 32.65 21.88
C GLY A 6 39.34 32.99 22.38
N ILE A 7 39.78 34.24 22.22
CA ILE A 7 41.08 34.70 22.71
C ILE A 7 41.17 34.61 24.25
N ILE A 8 40.11 35.02 24.96
CA ILE A 8 40.05 34.91 26.43
C ILE A 8 40.14 33.45 26.87
N MET A 9 39.45 32.54 26.20
CA MET A 9 39.50 31.09 26.51
C MET A 9 40.91 30.51 26.28
N ILE A 10 41.60 30.92 25.21
CA ILE A 10 42.97 30.47 24.93
C ILE A 10 43.91 30.95 26.02
N ILE A 11 43.83 32.25 26.41
CA ILE A 11 44.68 32.83 27.47
C ILE A 11 44.40 32.14 28.82
N ALA A 12 43.14 31.92 29.16
CA ALA A 12 42.72 31.20 30.38
C ALA A 12 43.23 29.75 30.38
N GLY A 13 43.13 29.04 29.26
CA GLY A 13 43.66 27.69 29.11
C GLY A 13 45.14 27.60 29.27
N PHE A 14 45.88 28.58 28.71
CA PHE A 14 47.34 28.68 28.87
C PHE A 14 47.73 28.94 30.31
N TYR A 15 47.02 29.84 30.99
CA TYR A 15 47.25 30.14 32.41
C TYR A 15 46.95 28.95 33.33
N LEU A 16 45.83 28.24 33.09
CA LEU A 16 45.49 27.07 33.87
C LEU A 16 46.44 25.90 33.64
N SER A 17 46.91 25.67 32.42
CA SER A 17 47.90 24.62 32.11
C SER A 17 49.26 24.91 32.73
N TRP A 18 49.69 26.18 32.76
CA TRP A 18 50.91 26.60 33.41
C TRP A 18 50.84 26.31 34.93
N ASN A 19 49.78 26.76 35.59
CA ASN A 19 49.59 26.50 37.02
C ASN A 19 49.48 25.02 37.34
N GLY A 20 48.74 24.28 36.51
CA GLY A 20 48.61 22.82 36.65
C GLY A 20 49.94 22.09 36.51
N GLY A 21 50.74 22.46 35.53
CA GLY A 21 52.11 21.95 35.36
C GLY A 21 53.03 22.27 36.53
N TYR A 22 52.98 23.50 37.01
CA TYR A 22 53.78 23.93 38.16
C TYR A 22 53.41 23.21 39.46
N PHE A 23 52.12 23.18 39.81
CA PHE A 23 51.63 22.48 41.01
C PHE A 23 51.80 20.97 40.93
N GLY A 24 51.56 20.37 39.76
CA GLY A 24 51.76 18.95 39.54
C GLY A 24 53.21 18.54 39.74
N LEU A 25 54.18 19.32 39.20
CA LEU A 25 55.60 19.04 39.36
C LEU A 25 56.06 19.23 40.80
N LYS A 26 55.54 20.24 41.51
CA LYS A 26 55.80 20.48 42.91
C LYS A 26 55.31 19.39 43.83
N LEU A 27 54.15 18.78 43.51
CA LEU A 27 53.63 17.60 44.20
C LEU A 27 54.49 16.36 43.96
N LEU A 28 54.97 16.16 42.73
CA LEU A 28 55.85 15.05 42.37
C LEU A 28 57.25 15.22 43.07
N GLU A 29 57.79 16.41 43.09
CA GLU A 29 59.05 16.70 43.79
C GLU A 29 58.97 16.38 45.29
N LYS A 30 57.83 16.73 45.93
CA LYS A 30 57.54 16.40 47.33
C LYS A 30 57.32 14.91 47.55
N HIS A 31 56.62 14.24 46.65
CA HIS A 31 56.32 12.81 46.81
C HIS A 31 57.55 11.89 46.61
N PHE A 32 58.40 12.27 45.63
CA PHE A 32 59.55 11.45 45.27
C PHE A 32 60.83 11.93 45.92
N ASN A 33 60.81 12.98 46.79
CA ASN A 33 61.93 13.58 47.44
C ASN A 33 63.08 13.98 46.48
N TRP A 34 62.73 14.47 45.30
CA TRP A 34 63.68 14.94 44.28
C TRP A 34 64.16 16.38 44.60
N SER A 35 65.45 16.60 44.49
CA SER A 35 66.02 17.94 44.54
C SER A 35 66.36 18.42 43.12
N LEU A 36 65.40 19.09 42.45
CA LEU A 36 65.61 19.61 41.12
C LEU A 36 66.32 20.98 41.16
N THR A 37 67.29 21.16 40.26
CA THR A 37 67.87 22.51 40.09
C THR A 37 66.77 23.42 39.47
N PRO A 38 66.83 24.76 39.77
CA PRO A 38 65.78 25.67 39.25
C PRO A 38 65.60 25.60 37.74
N TYR A 39 66.67 25.39 36.98
CA TYR A 39 66.61 25.24 35.53
C TYR A 39 65.87 23.98 35.10
N ARG A 40 66.13 22.83 35.72
CA ARG A 40 65.44 21.55 35.43
C ARG A 40 63.98 21.59 35.83
N PHE A 41 63.67 22.25 36.94
CA PHE A 41 62.25 22.44 37.36
C PHE A 41 61.47 23.26 36.34
N GLN A 42 62.04 24.36 35.85
CA GLN A 42 61.42 25.20 34.82
C GLN A 42 61.22 24.45 33.49
N LEU A 43 62.25 23.72 33.04
CA LEU A 43 62.18 22.94 31.83
C LEU A 43 61.03 21.84 31.89
N LEU A 44 60.96 21.10 32.99
CA LEU A 44 59.93 20.06 33.21
C LEU A 44 58.54 20.68 33.34
N THR A 45 58.42 21.84 33.97
CA THR A 45 57.13 22.57 34.03
C THR A 45 56.67 22.98 32.63
N MET A 46 57.56 23.47 31.76
CA MET A 46 57.21 23.76 30.36
C MET A 46 56.83 22.53 29.60
N LEU A 47 57.52 21.40 29.73
CA LEU A 47 57.17 20.15 29.07
C LEU A 47 55.80 19.63 29.52
N LEU A 48 55.54 19.68 30.84
CA LEU A 48 54.24 19.24 31.39
C LEU A 48 53.09 20.14 30.92
N GLN A 49 53.32 21.46 30.82
CA GLN A 49 52.36 22.39 30.25
C GLN A 49 52.03 22.07 28.80
N PHE A 50 53.03 21.83 27.95
CA PHE A 50 52.80 21.44 26.56
C PHE A 50 52.06 20.12 26.46
N LEU A 51 52.35 19.15 27.32
CA LEU A 51 51.64 17.88 27.37
C LEU A 51 50.14 18.07 27.72
N ILE A 52 49.86 18.91 28.75
CA ILE A 52 48.46 19.23 29.15
C ILE A 52 47.71 19.93 28.00
N LEU A 53 48.35 20.91 27.33
CA LEU A 53 47.74 21.60 26.19
C LEU A 53 47.50 20.67 25.02
N PHE A 54 48.47 19.79 24.72
CA PHE A 54 48.31 18.79 23.66
C PHE A 54 47.15 17.83 23.96
N LEU A 55 47.05 17.31 25.20
CA LEU A 55 45.99 16.44 25.62
C LEU A 55 44.60 17.10 25.51
N PHE A 56 44.53 18.37 25.93
CA PHE A 56 43.30 19.15 25.81
C PHE A 56 42.90 19.38 24.35
N ALA A 57 43.86 19.72 23.48
CA ALA A 57 43.63 19.87 22.06
C ALA A 57 43.18 18.56 21.39
N ALA A 58 43.79 17.43 21.77
CA ALA A 58 43.43 16.10 21.28
C ALA A 58 42.00 15.72 21.70
N ILE A 59 41.63 15.97 22.96
CA ILE A 59 40.27 15.74 23.47
C ILE A 59 39.27 16.65 22.74
N ALA A 60 39.59 17.94 22.58
CA ALA A 60 38.70 18.86 21.85
C ALA A 60 38.50 18.47 20.39
N ALA A 61 39.57 18.01 19.72
CA ALA A 61 39.48 17.50 18.35
C ALA A 61 38.62 16.21 18.26
N LEU A 62 38.79 15.29 19.21
CA LEU A 62 38.00 14.06 19.28
C LEU A 62 36.53 14.38 19.52
N VAL A 63 36.21 15.25 20.48
CA VAL A 63 34.81 15.68 20.74
C VAL A 63 34.25 16.44 19.55
N GLY A 64 35.04 17.26 18.85
CA GLY A 64 34.64 17.96 17.64
C GLY A 64 34.33 17.01 16.49
N HIS A 65 35.12 15.96 16.34
CA HIS A 65 34.87 14.91 15.33
C HIS A 65 33.56 14.14 15.60
N LEU A 66 33.36 13.72 16.85
CA LEU A 66 32.13 13.01 17.26
C LEU A 66 30.86 13.87 17.09
N ARG A 67 30.93 15.17 17.43
CA ARG A 67 29.81 16.12 17.25
C ARG A 67 29.57 16.50 15.79
N GLY A 68 30.56 16.42 14.94
CA GLY A 68 30.45 16.70 13.51
C GLY A 68 29.56 15.64 12.81
N ASP A 69 29.76 14.39 13.19
CA ASP A 69 28.98 13.28 12.64
C ASP A 69 27.48 13.38 13.03
N GLU A 70 27.17 13.72 14.27
CA GLU A 70 25.80 13.93 14.73
C GLU A 70 25.09 15.08 13.96
N ARG A 71 25.73 16.19 13.76
CA ARG A 71 25.16 17.34 13.04
C ARG A 71 24.83 17.01 11.59
N THR A 72 25.70 16.27 10.93
CA THR A 72 25.51 15.82 9.55
C THR A 72 24.32 14.87 9.45
N PHE A 73 24.20 13.95 10.40
CA PHE A 73 23.07 13.03 10.52
C PHE A 73 21.71 13.76 10.65
N TYR A 74 21.59 14.72 11.59
CA TYR A 74 20.37 15.50 11.74
C TYR A 74 19.99 16.27 10.48
N LEU A 75 20.97 16.84 9.78
CA LEU A 75 20.72 17.57 8.54
C LEU A 75 20.22 16.64 7.42
N GLN A 76 20.73 15.43 7.32
CA GLN A 76 20.26 14.42 6.36
C GLN A 76 18.81 14.02 6.65
N ILE A 77 18.47 13.72 7.91
CA ILE A 77 17.10 13.41 8.32
C ILE A 77 16.14 14.56 7.99
N ILE A 78 16.47 15.79 8.39
CA ILE A 78 15.63 16.96 8.13
C ILE A 78 15.43 17.16 6.63
N THR A 79 16.49 16.94 5.84
CA THR A 79 16.42 17.05 4.38
C THR A 79 15.54 15.98 3.78
N ALA A 80 15.65 14.71 4.22
CA ALA A 80 14.81 13.60 3.80
C ALA A 80 13.34 13.87 4.10
N ILE A 81 13.02 14.24 5.35
CA ILE A 81 11.64 14.58 5.76
C ILE A 81 11.09 15.75 4.91
N ARG A 82 11.91 16.77 4.63
CA ARG A 82 11.52 17.89 3.78
C ARG A 82 11.28 17.47 2.32
N GLN A 83 12.04 16.53 1.79
CA GLN A 83 11.80 15.97 0.46
C GLN A 83 10.51 15.17 0.43
N ILE A 84 10.27 14.30 1.41
CA ILE A 84 9.04 13.53 1.56
C ILE A 84 7.84 14.48 1.65
N SER A 85 7.90 15.53 2.46
CA SER A 85 6.82 16.52 2.59
C SER A 85 6.50 17.30 1.30
N LYS A 86 7.43 17.33 0.35
CA LYS A 86 7.25 17.92 -0.99
C LYS A 86 6.80 16.91 -2.05
N GLY A 87 6.49 15.67 -1.65
CA GLY A 87 6.05 14.62 -2.56
C GLY A 87 7.18 13.85 -3.26
N ASN A 88 8.45 14.06 -2.87
CA ASN A 88 9.54 13.22 -3.33
C ASN A 88 9.70 12.04 -2.38
N PHE A 89 9.08 10.91 -2.70
CA PHE A 89 9.12 9.69 -1.89
C PHE A 89 10.25 8.73 -2.26
N LYS A 90 11.05 9.04 -3.30
CA LYS A 90 12.22 8.24 -3.71
C LYS A 90 13.47 8.61 -2.90
N VAL A 91 13.29 8.91 -1.63
CA VAL A 91 14.39 9.24 -0.71
C VAL A 91 14.80 7.95 -0.02
N GLU A 92 16.09 7.66 -0.04
CA GLU A 92 16.69 6.56 0.69
C GLU A 92 17.86 7.11 1.51
N LEU A 93 17.80 6.92 2.82
CA LEU A 93 18.87 7.25 3.74
C LEU A 93 19.75 6.02 3.94
N GLU A 94 21.06 6.17 3.75
CA GLU A 94 21.99 5.08 4.01
C GLU A 94 22.00 4.76 5.52
N ASN A 95 21.79 3.48 5.87
CA ASN A 95 21.91 3.02 7.24
C ASN A 95 23.39 2.71 7.54
N ASP A 96 24.17 3.73 7.93
CA ASP A 96 25.58 3.56 8.31
C ASP A 96 25.64 3.01 9.75
N ARG A 97 26.47 1.96 9.97
CA ARG A 97 26.73 1.39 11.30
C ARG A 97 27.19 2.43 12.33
N ARG A 98 27.67 3.59 11.88
CA ARG A 98 28.07 4.72 12.73
C ARG A 98 26.89 5.37 13.46
N TYR A 99 25.66 5.19 12.98
CA TYR A 99 24.48 5.80 13.62
C TYR A 99 23.97 5.03 14.85
N GLY A 100 24.50 3.84 15.16
CA GLY A 100 24.24 3.12 16.40
C GLY A 100 22.74 3.01 16.72
N GLN A 101 22.36 3.62 17.86
CA GLN A 101 20.95 3.65 18.31
C GLN A 101 19.99 4.44 17.41
N PHE A 102 20.49 5.25 16.47
CA PHE A 102 19.67 6.02 15.53
C PHE A 102 19.35 5.26 14.22
N GLY A 103 19.90 4.08 14.04
CA GLY A 103 19.63 3.24 12.87
C GLY A 103 18.14 2.93 12.68
N SER A 104 17.41 2.72 13.77
CA SER A 104 15.96 2.48 13.74
C SER A 104 15.15 3.69 13.21
N ILE A 105 15.64 4.91 13.40
CA ILE A 105 15.02 6.13 12.85
C ILE A 105 15.19 6.16 11.32
N VAL A 106 16.38 5.80 10.84
CA VAL A 106 16.68 5.73 9.40
C VAL A 106 15.79 4.66 8.74
N GLU A 107 15.69 3.48 9.35
CA GLU A 107 14.80 2.40 8.87
C GLU A 107 13.35 2.86 8.83
N GLY A 108 12.83 3.48 9.90
CA GLY A 108 11.46 3.99 9.94
C GLY A 108 11.17 5.08 8.89
N ILE A 109 12.14 5.96 8.61
CA ILE A 109 11.99 6.97 7.55
C ILE A 109 12.00 6.32 6.16
N ASN A 110 12.88 5.36 5.90
CA ASN A 110 12.94 4.65 4.64
C ASN A 110 11.68 3.82 4.39
N GLU A 111 11.18 3.14 5.42
CA GLU A 111 9.92 2.39 5.36
C GLU A 111 8.73 3.33 5.07
N MET A 112 8.63 4.46 5.78
CA MET A 112 7.61 5.48 5.52
C MET A 112 7.71 6.03 4.09
N ALA A 113 8.91 6.35 3.60
CA ALA A 113 9.12 6.84 2.25
C ALA A 113 8.71 5.79 1.20
N SER A 114 9.04 4.52 1.42
CA SER A 114 8.64 3.40 0.57
C SER A 114 7.12 3.22 0.51
N GLU A 115 6.44 3.23 1.66
CA GLU A 115 4.98 3.13 1.72
C GLU A 115 4.29 4.31 1.03
N LEU A 116 4.75 5.55 1.25
CA LEU A 116 4.22 6.73 0.57
C LEU A 116 4.46 6.67 -0.95
N SER A 117 5.63 6.17 -1.40
CA SER A 117 5.93 5.97 -2.81
C SER A 117 4.97 4.95 -3.44
N ARG A 118 4.70 3.85 -2.73
CA ARG A 118 3.76 2.81 -3.17
C ARG A 118 2.33 3.37 -3.27
N MET A 119 1.90 4.13 -2.27
CA MET A 119 0.57 4.77 -2.26
C MET A 119 0.42 5.76 -3.42
N GLU A 120 1.44 6.59 -3.69
CA GLU A 120 1.40 7.55 -4.81
C GLU A 120 1.37 6.84 -6.17
N THR A 121 2.16 5.77 -6.34
CA THR A 121 2.12 4.94 -7.56
C THR A 121 0.73 4.34 -7.75
N MET A 122 0.15 3.73 -6.72
CA MET A 122 -1.21 3.18 -6.79
C MET A 122 -2.25 4.26 -7.11
N ARG A 123 -2.10 5.47 -6.57
CA ARG A 123 -2.99 6.60 -6.88
C ARG A 123 -2.87 7.04 -8.34
N GLN A 124 -1.64 7.12 -8.88
CA GLN A 124 -1.40 7.49 -10.27
C GLN A 124 -1.94 6.44 -11.23
N ASP A 125 -1.69 5.16 -10.94
CA ASP A 125 -2.20 4.03 -11.73
C ASP A 125 -3.73 4.01 -11.71
N PHE A 126 -4.35 4.28 -10.56
CA PHE A 126 -5.80 4.40 -10.45
C PHE A 126 -6.35 5.50 -11.36
N ILE A 127 -5.81 6.72 -11.30
CA ILE A 127 -6.25 7.85 -12.13
C ILE A 127 -6.06 7.55 -13.62
N SER A 128 -4.92 6.96 -13.98
CA SER A 128 -4.61 6.57 -15.36
C SER A 128 -5.60 5.52 -15.88
N ASN A 129 -5.84 4.47 -15.10
CA ASN A 129 -6.74 3.38 -15.47
C ASN A 129 -8.20 3.85 -15.58
N VAL A 130 -8.68 4.68 -14.63
CA VAL A 130 -10.01 5.32 -14.71
C VAL A 130 -10.14 6.13 -16.01
N SER A 131 -9.12 6.94 -16.32
CA SER A 131 -9.14 7.75 -17.54
C SER A 131 -9.24 6.90 -18.81
N HIS A 132 -8.48 5.82 -18.88
CA HIS A 132 -8.50 4.89 -20.02
C HIS A 132 -9.83 4.13 -20.13
N GLU A 133 -10.38 3.61 -18.99
CA GLU A 133 -11.65 2.87 -18.98
C GLU A 133 -12.87 3.78 -19.29
N ILE A 134 -12.75 5.11 -19.12
CA ILE A 134 -13.76 6.09 -19.53
C ILE A 134 -13.57 6.52 -21.00
N GLN A 135 -12.33 6.78 -21.44
CA GLN A 135 -12.06 7.29 -22.78
C GLN A 135 -12.44 6.29 -23.89
N SER A 136 -12.24 5.00 -23.66
CA SER A 136 -12.54 3.95 -24.65
C SER A 136 -14.03 3.94 -25.04
N PRO A 137 -14.98 3.71 -24.10
CA PRO A 137 -16.41 3.69 -24.42
C PRO A 137 -16.91 5.04 -24.93
N LEU A 138 -16.40 6.16 -24.40
CA LEU A 138 -16.77 7.49 -24.86
C LEU A 138 -16.39 7.70 -26.34
N THR A 139 -15.24 7.18 -26.75
CA THR A 139 -14.78 7.25 -28.14
C THR A 139 -15.66 6.40 -29.05
N SER A 140 -16.05 5.20 -28.61
CA SER A 140 -16.99 4.31 -29.31
C SER A 140 -18.36 4.97 -29.50
N ILE A 141 -18.97 5.44 -28.39
CA ILE A 141 -20.25 6.17 -28.42
C ILE A 141 -20.20 7.34 -29.40
N ARG A 142 -19.18 8.19 -29.31
CA ARG A 142 -19.01 9.35 -30.20
C ARG A 142 -18.86 8.94 -31.66
N GLY A 143 -18.11 7.86 -31.93
CA GLY A 143 -17.90 7.32 -33.27
C GLY A 143 -19.20 6.86 -33.91
N PHE A 144 -19.94 5.98 -33.20
CA PHE A 144 -21.22 5.46 -33.71
C PHE A 144 -22.32 6.51 -33.76
N ALA A 145 -22.40 7.42 -32.79
CA ALA A 145 -23.32 8.58 -32.86
C ALA A 145 -23.03 9.50 -34.08
N ARG A 146 -21.75 9.64 -34.46
CA ARG A 146 -21.40 10.36 -35.69
C ARG A 146 -21.76 9.59 -36.95
N ALA A 147 -21.54 8.27 -36.97
CA ALA A 147 -21.90 7.38 -38.08
C ALA A 147 -23.43 7.36 -38.33
N LEU A 148 -24.26 7.43 -37.26
CA LEU A 148 -25.71 7.51 -37.36
C LEU A 148 -26.27 8.71 -38.07
N ARG A 149 -25.45 9.75 -38.35
CA ARG A 149 -25.83 10.92 -39.15
C ARG A 149 -25.84 10.64 -40.65
N ASP A 150 -25.30 9.52 -41.09
CA ASP A 150 -25.34 9.10 -42.47
C ASP A 150 -26.78 8.63 -42.81
N GLU A 151 -27.42 9.31 -43.76
CA GLU A 151 -28.77 8.99 -44.22
C GLU A 151 -28.82 7.71 -45.08
N GLY A 152 -27.68 7.29 -45.62
CA GLY A 152 -27.53 6.07 -46.43
C GLY A 152 -27.44 4.77 -45.63
N LEU A 153 -27.44 4.82 -44.29
CA LEU A 153 -27.36 3.63 -43.44
C LEU A 153 -28.64 2.77 -43.56
N SER A 154 -28.41 1.41 -43.67
CA SER A 154 -29.51 0.48 -43.56
C SER A 154 -30.14 0.52 -42.16
N ALA A 155 -31.41 0.15 -42.04
CA ALA A 155 -32.11 0.05 -40.74
C ALA A 155 -31.41 -0.91 -39.78
N GLU A 156 -30.85 -2.01 -40.28
CA GLU A 156 -30.11 -3.00 -39.51
C GLU A 156 -28.79 -2.41 -38.95
N SER A 157 -28.00 -1.69 -39.81
CA SER A 157 -26.80 -1.01 -39.35
C SER A 157 -27.07 0.06 -38.32
N ARG A 158 -28.21 0.80 -38.49
CA ARG A 158 -28.64 1.80 -37.54
C ARG A 158 -29.01 1.22 -36.18
N ALA A 159 -29.75 0.11 -36.17
CA ALA A 159 -30.08 -0.60 -34.95
C ALA A 159 -28.81 -1.12 -34.25
N HIS A 160 -27.93 -1.76 -34.99
CA HIS A 160 -26.65 -2.25 -34.47
C HIS A 160 -25.78 -1.14 -33.83
N TYR A 161 -25.74 0.06 -34.44
CA TYR A 161 -24.97 1.19 -33.85
C TYR A 161 -25.63 1.74 -32.59
N LEU A 162 -26.95 1.72 -32.51
CA LEU A 162 -27.70 2.09 -31.30
C LEU A 162 -27.46 1.09 -30.18
N ASP A 163 -27.45 -0.21 -30.47
CA ASP A 163 -27.14 -1.28 -29.50
C ASP A 163 -25.74 -1.12 -28.91
N ILE A 164 -24.76 -0.77 -29.74
CA ILE A 164 -23.40 -0.50 -29.27
C ILE A 164 -23.36 0.74 -28.34
N ILE A 165 -24.05 1.81 -28.72
CA ILE A 165 -24.10 3.02 -27.88
C ILE A 165 -24.75 2.74 -26.53
N GLU A 166 -25.85 1.96 -26.52
CA GLU A 166 -26.53 1.56 -25.30
C GLU A 166 -25.64 0.67 -24.40
N ALA A 167 -24.98 -0.32 -24.98
CA ALA A 167 -24.07 -1.21 -24.27
C ALA A 167 -22.89 -0.43 -23.63
N GLU A 168 -22.26 0.49 -24.38
CA GLU A 168 -21.15 1.30 -23.84
C GLU A 168 -21.63 2.33 -22.80
N GLY A 169 -22.84 2.87 -22.95
CA GLY A 169 -23.47 3.72 -21.96
C GLY A 169 -23.73 2.98 -20.64
N SER A 170 -24.29 1.77 -20.73
CA SER A 170 -24.52 0.89 -19.57
C SER A 170 -23.22 0.49 -18.89
N ARG A 171 -22.16 0.20 -19.66
CA ARG A 171 -20.82 -0.08 -19.16
C ARG A 171 -20.23 1.12 -18.37
N LEU A 172 -20.38 2.35 -18.89
CA LEU A 172 -19.93 3.57 -18.20
C LEU A 172 -20.68 3.80 -16.88
N SER A 173 -22.00 3.57 -16.87
CA SER A 173 -22.82 3.66 -15.66
C SER A 173 -22.32 2.67 -14.60
N GLY A 174 -22.14 1.41 -14.96
CA GLY A 174 -21.62 0.39 -14.05
C GLY A 174 -20.20 0.69 -13.52
N LEU A 175 -19.35 1.27 -14.36
CA LEU A 175 -18.01 1.75 -13.93
C LEU A 175 -18.13 2.87 -12.89
N SER A 176 -19.00 3.86 -13.14
CA SER A 176 -19.25 4.99 -12.23
C SER A 176 -19.78 4.50 -10.88
N ASP A 177 -20.76 3.59 -10.89
CA ASP A 177 -21.34 3.02 -9.68
C ASP A 177 -20.29 2.27 -8.84
N ASN A 178 -19.44 1.48 -9.48
CA ASN A 178 -18.37 0.76 -8.81
C ASN A 178 -17.32 1.70 -8.21
N LEU A 179 -16.98 2.80 -8.91
CA LEU A 179 -16.04 3.83 -8.41
C LEU A 179 -16.62 4.56 -7.20
N LEU A 180 -17.88 4.98 -7.25
CA LEU A 180 -18.55 5.63 -6.14
C LEU A 180 -18.63 4.74 -4.91
N LYS A 181 -19.00 3.46 -5.09
CA LYS A 181 -19.05 2.47 -4.00
C LYS A 181 -17.67 2.23 -3.41
N LEU A 182 -16.64 2.04 -4.24
CA LEU A 182 -15.28 1.84 -3.75
C LEU A 182 -14.80 3.05 -2.94
N SER A 183 -15.06 4.26 -3.43
CA SER A 183 -14.74 5.50 -2.71
C SER A 183 -15.47 5.61 -1.38
N ALA A 184 -16.77 5.26 -1.34
CA ALA A 184 -17.56 5.25 -0.11
C ALA A 184 -17.05 4.21 0.91
N LEU A 185 -16.62 3.03 0.45
CA LEU A 185 -16.07 1.96 1.28
C LEU A 185 -14.64 2.25 1.79
N GLU A 186 -13.94 3.19 1.17
CA GLU A 186 -12.63 3.65 1.60
C GLU A 186 -12.69 4.79 2.63
N ALA A 187 -13.79 5.52 2.65
CA ALA A 187 -14.04 6.53 3.67
C ALA A 187 -14.34 5.82 5.00
N GLU A 188 -13.42 5.92 5.97
CA GLU A 188 -13.51 5.27 7.31
C GLU A 188 -14.76 5.67 8.11
N SER A 189 -15.54 6.63 7.63
CA SER A 189 -16.65 7.27 8.34
C SER A 189 -18.04 6.79 7.93
N PHE A 190 -18.16 5.77 7.08
CA PHE A 190 -19.49 5.30 6.65
C PHE A 190 -20.07 4.35 7.72
N PRO A 191 -21.16 4.72 8.42
CA PRO A 191 -21.80 3.82 9.38
C PRO A 191 -22.52 2.71 8.61
N PHE A 192 -21.91 1.51 8.60
CA PHE A 192 -22.55 0.33 8.04
C PHE A 192 -23.54 -0.25 9.03
N GLU A 193 -24.82 -0.15 8.77
CA GLU A 193 -25.85 -0.79 9.58
C GLU A 193 -25.90 -2.29 9.27
N ARG A 194 -25.46 -3.11 10.21
CA ARG A 194 -25.54 -4.57 10.12
C ARG A 194 -26.93 -5.02 10.59
N THR A 195 -27.57 -5.88 9.82
CA THR A 195 -28.87 -6.46 10.14
C THR A 195 -28.79 -7.98 10.11
N ALA A 196 -29.63 -8.63 10.94
CA ALA A 196 -29.75 -10.08 10.91
C ALA A 196 -30.64 -10.49 9.73
N TYR A 197 -30.14 -11.36 8.85
CA TYR A 197 -30.94 -11.89 7.74
C TYR A 197 -30.47 -13.28 7.30
N ARG A 198 -31.32 -14.00 6.57
CA ARG A 198 -31.06 -15.32 5.99
C ARG A 198 -30.15 -15.20 4.78
N LEU A 199 -28.90 -15.66 4.92
CA LEU A 199 -27.90 -15.61 3.85
C LEU A 199 -28.23 -16.57 2.69
N ASP A 200 -28.76 -17.73 3.02
CA ASP A 200 -29.24 -18.72 2.02
C ASP A 200 -30.32 -18.13 1.09
N LYS A 201 -31.26 -17.35 1.65
CA LYS A 201 -32.25 -16.66 0.83
C LYS A 201 -31.67 -15.60 -0.05
N GLN A 202 -30.71 -14.83 0.45
CA GLN A 202 -30.01 -13.84 -0.36
C GLN A 202 -29.27 -14.48 -1.53
N LEU A 203 -28.52 -15.58 -1.29
CA LEU A 203 -27.82 -16.29 -2.36
C LEU A 203 -28.78 -16.82 -3.39
N GLN A 204 -29.92 -17.42 -2.95
CA GLN A 204 -30.97 -17.92 -3.84
C GLN A 204 -31.54 -16.79 -4.72
N GLU A 205 -31.82 -15.59 -4.12
CA GLU A 205 -32.29 -14.42 -4.87
C GLU A 205 -31.26 -13.96 -5.92
N MET A 206 -29.96 -13.96 -5.58
CA MET A 206 -28.90 -13.54 -6.51
C MET A 206 -28.68 -14.54 -7.65
N ILE A 207 -28.73 -15.82 -7.37
CA ILE A 207 -28.65 -16.86 -8.41
C ILE A 207 -29.81 -16.71 -9.41
N LEU A 208 -31.06 -16.56 -8.92
CA LEU A 208 -32.22 -16.34 -9.76
C LEU A 208 -32.17 -15.02 -10.55
N ALA A 209 -31.65 -13.95 -9.95
CA ALA A 209 -31.47 -12.68 -10.66
C ALA A 209 -30.52 -12.79 -11.87
N CYS A 210 -29.56 -13.72 -11.83
CA CYS A 210 -28.64 -14.00 -12.92
C CYS A 210 -29.16 -15.04 -13.94
N GLU A 211 -30.38 -15.60 -13.73
CA GLU A 211 -30.95 -16.68 -14.56
C GLU A 211 -30.93 -16.39 -16.06
N PRO A 212 -31.35 -15.21 -16.56
CA PRO A 212 -31.34 -14.94 -18.00
C PRO A 212 -29.94 -15.06 -18.63
N GLN A 213 -28.88 -14.76 -17.83
CA GLN A 213 -27.51 -14.76 -18.30
C GLN A 213 -26.93 -16.19 -18.41
N TRP A 214 -27.10 -17.00 -17.37
CA TRP A 214 -26.60 -18.38 -17.40
C TRP A 214 -27.44 -19.30 -18.28
N LEU A 215 -28.76 -19.09 -18.37
CA LEU A 215 -29.61 -19.79 -19.36
C LEU A 215 -29.24 -19.44 -20.80
N GLY A 216 -28.93 -18.17 -21.09
CA GLY A 216 -28.49 -17.74 -22.43
C GLY A 216 -27.20 -18.42 -22.91
N LYS A 217 -26.37 -18.91 -21.97
CA LYS A 217 -25.18 -19.72 -22.23
C LYS A 217 -25.38 -21.22 -22.05
N ASN A 218 -26.58 -21.69 -21.75
CA ASN A 218 -26.89 -23.09 -21.39
C ASN A 218 -25.94 -23.61 -20.28
N ILE A 219 -25.66 -22.78 -19.28
CA ILE A 219 -24.82 -23.14 -18.11
C ILE A 219 -25.74 -23.81 -17.08
N ASP A 220 -25.31 -24.96 -16.54
CA ASP A 220 -25.99 -25.62 -15.43
C ASP A 220 -25.56 -24.97 -14.11
N VAL A 221 -26.53 -24.61 -13.26
CA VAL A 221 -26.26 -23.99 -11.95
C VAL A 221 -26.81 -24.89 -10.84
N GLU A 222 -25.92 -25.40 -10.00
CA GLU A 222 -26.25 -26.20 -8.82
C GLU A 222 -26.08 -25.37 -7.56
N ALA A 223 -27.05 -25.41 -6.64
CA ALA A 223 -27.01 -24.67 -5.39
C ALA A 223 -27.24 -25.60 -4.19
N GLU A 224 -26.28 -25.71 -3.29
CA GLU A 224 -26.33 -26.44 -2.02
C GLU A 224 -26.19 -25.39 -0.87
N LEU A 225 -27.33 -24.97 -0.29
CA LEU A 225 -27.35 -23.83 0.63
C LEU A 225 -27.90 -24.26 2.01
N ASP A 226 -27.04 -24.30 3.01
CA ASP A 226 -27.42 -24.48 4.41
C ASP A 226 -28.25 -23.28 4.89
N GLU A 227 -29.29 -23.54 5.70
CA GLU A 227 -30.07 -22.47 6.31
C GLU A 227 -29.28 -21.74 7.38
N VAL A 228 -28.90 -20.47 7.14
CA VAL A 228 -28.10 -19.70 8.09
C VAL A 228 -28.49 -18.24 8.12
N THR A 229 -28.52 -17.67 9.35
CA THR A 229 -28.70 -16.23 9.60
C THR A 229 -27.35 -15.61 9.94
N VAL A 230 -27.05 -14.46 9.32
CA VAL A 230 -25.81 -13.70 9.57
C VAL A 230 -26.13 -12.26 9.95
N GLN A 231 -25.25 -11.64 10.72
CA GLN A 231 -25.26 -10.21 11.04
C GLN A 231 -24.33 -9.46 10.09
N ALA A 232 -24.89 -8.88 9.02
CA ALA A 232 -24.06 -8.25 7.97
C ALA A 232 -24.80 -7.08 7.29
N VAL A 233 -24.10 -6.36 6.44
CA VAL A 233 -24.71 -5.33 5.57
C VAL A 233 -25.21 -6.00 4.32
N LYS A 234 -26.53 -6.28 4.27
CA LYS A 234 -27.19 -7.08 3.22
C LYS A 234 -26.83 -6.59 1.81
N ASP A 235 -26.91 -5.30 1.56
CA ASP A 235 -26.68 -4.72 0.23
C ASP A 235 -25.22 -4.88 -0.24
N LEU A 236 -24.26 -4.77 0.68
CA LEU A 236 -22.86 -4.99 0.35
C LEU A 236 -22.58 -6.46 0.03
N LEU A 237 -23.13 -7.40 0.80
CA LEU A 237 -22.96 -8.83 0.49
C LEU A 237 -23.68 -9.22 -0.79
N SER A 238 -24.86 -8.64 -1.11
CA SER A 238 -25.49 -8.82 -2.42
C SER A 238 -24.54 -8.50 -3.57
N GLN A 239 -23.74 -7.44 -3.41
CA GLN A 239 -22.76 -7.04 -4.40
C GLN A 239 -21.59 -8.02 -4.51
N VAL A 240 -21.16 -8.63 -3.39
CA VAL A 240 -20.16 -9.72 -3.41
C VAL A 240 -20.66 -10.87 -4.28
N TRP A 241 -21.85 -11.36 -3.98
CA TRP A 241 -22.43 -12.51 -4.68
C TRP A 241 -22.67 -12.23 -6.16
N THR A 242 -23.22 -11.07 -6.48
CA THR A 242 -23.42 -10.62 -7.87
C THR A 242 -22.11 -10.56 -8.65
N ASN A 243 -21.03 -9.99 -8.07
CA ASN A 243 -19.75 -9.94 -8.76
C ASN A 243 -19.13 -11.32 -8.98
N LEU A 244 -19.21 -12.21 -7.99
CA LEU A 244 -18.69 -13.57 -8.12
C LEU A 244 -19.48 -14.37 -9.17
N LEU A 245 -20.82 -14.34 -9.11
CA LEU A 245 -21.68 -15.02 -10.07
C LEU A 245 -21.47 -14.49 -11.50
N HIS A 246 -21.44 -13.18 -11.69
CA HIS A 246 -21.18 -12.58 -13.01
C HIS A 246 -19.81 -13.01 -13.56
N ASN A 247 -18.76 -13.07 -12.73
CA ASN A 247 -17.47 -13.56 -13.16
C ASN A 247 -17.53 -15.03 -13.58
N SER A 248 -18.15 -15.89 -12.77
CA SER A 248 -18.31 -17.31 -13.12
C SER A 248 -19.11 -17.50 -14.41
N ILE A 249 -20.25 -16.82 -14.58
CA ILE A 249 -21.04 -16.88 -15.82
C ILE A 249 -20.24 -16.39 -17.03
N LYS A 250 -19.50 -15.29 -16.85
CA LYS A 250 -18.70 -14.69 -17.92
C LYS A 250 -17.63 -15.64 -18.44
N PHE A 251 -16.86 -16.26 -17.52
CA PHE A 251 -15.68 -17.07 -17.88
C PHE A 251 -15.99 -18.56 -18.05
N THR A 252 -17.20 -18.99 -17.75
CA THR A 252 -17.68 -20.35 -18.07
C THR A 252 -18.07 -20.44 -19.55
N PRO A 253 -17.62 -21.45 -20.29
CA PRO A 253 -18.03 -21.65 -21.67
C PRO A 253 -19.51 -22.07 -21.75
N GLN A 254 -20.08 -22.02 -22.96
CA GLN A 254 -21.43 -22.52 -23.22
C GLN A 254 -21.54 -24.01 -22.84
N GLY A 255 -22.59 -24.37 -22.12
CA GLY A 255 -22.84 -25.75 -21.63
C GLY A 255 -21.95 -26.13 -20.45
N GLY A 256 -21.34 -25.14 -19.78
CA GLY A 256 -20.53 -25.37 -18.58
C GLY A 256 -21.39 -25.50 -17.32
N MET A 257 -20.71 -25.52 -16.15
CA MET A 257 -21.36 -25.72 -14.85
C MET A 257 -20.85 -24.71 -13.83
N ILE A 258 -21.74 -24.19 -13.00
CA ILE A 258 -21.45 -23.36 -11.83
C ILE A 258 -22.06 -23.99 -10.59
N THR A 259 -21.30 -24.15 -9.53
CA THR A 259 -21.77 -24.67 -8.24
C THR A 259 -21.68 -23.59 -7.18
N VAL A 260 -22.76 -23.36 -6.45
CA VAL A 260 -22.79 -22.43 -5.30
C VAL A 260 -23.08 -23.22 -4.04
N ARG A 261 -22.15 -23.17 -3.08
CA ARG A 261 -22.30 -23.85 -1.79
C ARG A 261 -22.25 -22.87 -0.64
N LEU A 262 -23.17 -23.03 0.30
CA LEU A 262 -23.16 -22.33 1.57
C LEU A 262 -23.09 -23.37 2.68
N ARG A 263 -22.06 -23.30 3.51
CA ARG A 263 -21.85 -24.19 4.65
C ARG A 263 -21.62 -23.42 5.93
N THR A 264 -22.10 -23.99 7.03
CA THR A 264 -21.82 -23.46 8.37
C THR A 264 -20.68 -24.25 8.99
N LEU A 265 -19.59 -23.56 9.40
CA LEU A 265 -18.41 -24.12 10.02
C LEU A 265 -18.19 -23.45 11.38
N ASP A 266 -18.59 -24.10 12.48
CA ASP A 266 -18.52 -23.58 13.83
C ASP A 266 -19.15 -22.17 13.96
N ASN A 267 -18.31 -21.13 14.12
CA ASN A 267 -18.75 -19.74 14.25
C ASN A 267 -18.53 -18.91 12.96
N ARG A 268 -18.47 -19.57 11.80
CA ARG A 268 -18.24 -18.94 10.49
C ARG A 268 -19.17 -19.54 9.45
N VAL A 269 -19.46 -18.78 8.42
CA VAL A 269 -20.08 -19.28 7.19
C VAL A 269 -19.07 -19.25 6.06
N GLU A 270 -19.12 -20.27 5.24
CA GLU A 270 -18.33 -20.39 4.03
C GLU A 270 -19.26 -20.41 2.83
N VAL A 271 -19.02 -19.51 1.86
CA VAL A 271 -19.71 -19.47 0.58
C VAL A 271 -18.68 -19.78 -0.51
N GLU A 272 -18.87 -20.89 -1.21
CA GLU A 272 -18.07 -21.26 -2.36
C GLU A 272 -18.89 -20.99 -3.65
N VAL A 273 -18.28 -20.28 -4.60
CA VAL A 273 -18.76 -20.16 -5.98
C VAL A 273 -17.68 -20.78 -6.87
N LYS A 274 -18.02 -21.90 -7.49
CA LYS A 274 -17.10 -22.69 -8.33
C LYS A 274 -17.64 -22.81 -9.74
N ASP A 275 -16.78 -22.61 -10.73
CA ASP A 275 -17.05 -22.82 -12.14
C ASP A 275 -16.06 -23.80 -12.78
N ASN A 276 -16.43 -24.39 -13.92
CA ASN A 276 -15.55 -25.17 -14.77
C ASN A 276 -15.08 -24.38 -16.01
N GLY A 277 -14.85 -23.10 -15.82
CA GLY A 277 -14.47 -22.15 -16.86
C GLY A 277 -13.00 -22.26 -17.31
N ILE A 278 -12.54 -21.21 -17.97
CA ILE A 278 -11.17 -21.14 -18.54
C ILE A 278 -10.05 -21.22 -17.50
N GLY A 279 -10.36 -20.91 -16.23
CA GLY A 279 -9.38 -20.86 -15.15
C GLY A 279 -8.42 -19.67 -15.24
N ILE A 280 -7.53 -19.58 -14.26
CA ILE A 280 -6.55 -18.49 -14.07
C ILE A 280 -5.19 -19.13 -13.84
N ALA A 281 -4.13 -18.60 -14.45
CA ALA A 281 -2.76 -19.04 -14.23
C ALA A 281 -2.28 -18.69 -12.81
N GLU A 282 -1.43 -19.52 -12.23
CA GLU A 282 -1.01 -19.40 -10.83
C GLU A 282 -0.25 -18.09 -10.54
N ASP A 283 0.54 -17.62 -11.49
CA ASP A 283 1.30 -16.36 -11.43
C ASP A 283 0.39 -15.11 -11.47
N GLU A 284 -0.84 -15.25 -11.97
CA GLU A 284 -1.82 -14.17 -12.02
C GLU A 284 -2.65 -14.05 -10.73
N LEU A 285 -2.84 -15.15 -9.99
CA LEU A 285 -3.69 -15.20 -8.79
C LEU A 285 -3.38 -14.13 -7.72
N PRO A 286 -2.12 -13.76 -7.43
CA PRO A 286 -1.83 -12.71 -6.46
C PRO A 286 -2.36 -11.34 -6.86
N ARG A 287 -2.57 -11.10 -8.16
CA ARG A 287 -2.90 -9.79 -8.72
C ARG A 287 -4.38 -9.58 -9.03
N ILE A 288 -5.19 -10.61 -9.04
CA ILE A 288 -6.61 -10.52 -9.43
C ILE A 288 -7.46 -9.61 -8.53
N PHE A 289 -6.99 -9.29 -7.33
CA PHE A 289 -7.61 -8.34 -6.40
C PHE A 289 -7.12 -6.91 -6.58
N GLU A 290 -6.10 -6.68 -7.43
CA GLU A 290 -5.65 -5.33 -7.78
C GLU A 290 -6.74 -4.61 -8.59
N ARG A 291 -6.89 -3.30 -8.39
CA ARG A 291 -7.87 -2.50 -9.12
C ARG A 291 -7.52 -2.42 -10.60
N PHE A 292 -8.51 -2.56 -11.48
CA PHE A 292 -8.36 -2.55 -12.94
C PHE A 292 -7.51 -3.68 -13.50
N TYR A 293 -7.12 -4.65 -12.68
CA TYR A 293 -6.36 -5.79 -13.17
C TYR A 293 -7.24 -6.73 -13.99
N LYS A 294 -6.69 -7.20 -15.12
CA LYS A 294 -7.35 -8.14 -16.05
C LYS A 294 -6.29 -9.11 -16.56
N VAL A 295 -6.51 -10.41 -16.39
CA VAL A 295 -5.57 -11.49 -16.78
C VAL A 295 -5.27 -11.41 -18.28
N ASP A 296 -6.27 -11.14 -19.15
CA ASP A 296 -6.14 -11.02 -20.60
C ASP A 296 -6.61 -9.64 -21.08
N LYS A 297 -5.67 -8.74 -21.36
CA LYS A 297 -6.01 -7.41 -21.92
C LYS A 297 -6.62 -7.49 -23.33
N ALA A 298 -6.28 -8.52 -24.11
CA ALA A 298 -6.74 -8.68 -25.51
C ALA A 298 -8.15 -9.26 -25.62
N ARG A 299 -8.55 -10.19 -24.75
CA ARG A 299 -9.91 -10.79 -24.73
C ARG A 299 -10.93 -9.91 -24.01
N SER A 300 -10.49 -9.04 -23.10
CA SER A 300 -11.38 -8.23 -22.27
C SER A 300 -12.07 -7.08 -23.01
N THR A 301 -11.66 -6.75 -24.22
CA THR A 301 -12.29 -5.69 -25.03
C THR A 301 -13.65 -6.10 -25.60
N SER A 302 -13.88 -7.40 -25.87
CA SER A 302 -15.15 -7.92 -26.44
C SER A 302 -16.17 -8.32 -25.37
N GLU A 303 -15.74 -8.73 -24.16
CA GLU A 303 -16.63 -9.27 -23.14
C GLU A 303 -16.85 -8.36 -21.91
N GLY A 304 -16.36 -7.13 -21.92
CA GLY A 304 -16.65 -6.09 -20.92
C GLY A 304 -16.32 -6.46 -19.46
N GLY A 305 -15.64 -5.57 -18.76
CA GLY A 305 -15.39 -5.66 -17.32
C GLY A 305 -14.42 -4.55 -16.93
N SER A 306 -14.69 -3.84 -15.84
CA SER A 306 -13.84 -2.72 -15.38
C SER A 306 -12.57 -3.16 -14.64
N GLY A 307 -12.46 -4.45 -14.25
CA GLY A 307 -11.39 -4.91 -13.35
C GLY A 307 -11.54 -4.41 -11.90
N LEU A 308 -12.72 -3.88 -11.53
CA LEU A 308 -13.00 -3.40 -10.18
C LEU A 308 -13.80 -4.41 -9.35
N GLY A 309 -14.41 -5.44 -9.96
CA GLY A 309 -15.32 -6.36 -9.28
C GLY A 309 -14.67 -7.12 -8.14
N LEU A 310 -13.53 -7.77 -8.36
CA LEU A 310 -12.84 -8.56 -7.32
C LEU A 310 -12.18 -7.69 -6.25
N SER A 311 -11.66 -6.51 -6.59
CA SER A 311 -11.14 -5.57 -5.61
C SER A 311 -12.25 -5.03 -4.69
N LEU A 312 -13.45 -4.81 -5.22
CA LEU A 312 -14.63 -4.44 -4.46
C LEU A 312 -15.09 -5.59 -3.54
N VAL A 313 -15.14 -6.83 -4.07
CA VAL A 313 -15.42 -8.03 -3.27
C VAL A 313 -14.47 -8.14 -2.08
N LYS A 314 -13.16 -8.03 -2.32
CA LYS A 314 -12.14 -8.09 -1.27
C LYS A 314 -12.39 -7.04 -0.20
N LYS A 315 -12.62 -5.77 -0.59
CA LYS A 315 -12.89 -4.67 0.34
C LYS A 315 -14.14 -4.90 1.18
N ILE A 316 -15.23 -5.37 0.58
CA ILE A 316 -16.47 -5.66 1.30
C ILE A 316 -16.28 -6.81 2.30
N VAL A 317 -15.61 -7.88 1.89
CA VAL A 317 -15.31 -9.03 2.77
C VAL A 317 -14.44 -8.60 3.95
N ASP A 318 -13.41 -7.77 3.71
CA ASP A 318 -12.54 -7.22 4.77
C ASP A 318 -13.32 -6.36 5.78
N ILE A 319 -14.26 -5.52 5.33
CA ILE A 319 -15.15 -4.72 6.20
C ILE A 319 -16.01 -5.61 7.10
N HIS A 320 -16.38 -6.79 6.63
CA HIS A 320 -17.12 -7.77 7.41
C HIS A 320 -16.24 -8.64 8.33
N GLY A 321 -14.91 -8.41 8.35
CA GLY A 321 -13.96 -9.21 9.12
C GLY A 321 -13.80 -10.63 8.58
N GLY A 322 -14.12 -10.83 7.31
CA GLY A 322 -14.04 -12.10 6.61
C GLY A 322 -12.74 -12.28 5.83
N GLY A 323 -12.68 -13.38 5.08
CA GLY A 323 -11.60 -13.69 4.16
C GLY A 323 -12.12 -14.18 2.82
N ILE A 324 -11.36 -13.93 1.75
CA ILE A 324 -11.63 -14.50 0.42
C ILE A 324 -10.39 -15.22 -0.08
N THR A 325 -10.58 -16.43 -0.61
CA THR A 325 -9.53 -17.24 -1.24
C THR A 325 -10.01 -17.67 -2.62
N ILE A 326 -9.10 -17.66 -3.60
CA ILE A 326 -9.38 -18.12 -4.96
C ILE A 326 -8.37 -19.21 -5.30
N THR A 327 -8.89 -20.35 -5.74
CA THR A 327 -8.11 -21.45 -6.30
C THR A 327 -8.52 -21.67 -7.75
N SER A 328 -7.56 -21.74 -8.65
CA SER A 328 -7.83 -21.88 -10.07
C SER A 328 -6.68 -22.57 -10.79
N ARG A 329 -6.99 -23.25 -11.89
CA ARG A 329 -6.02 -23.79 -12.85
C ARG A 329 -6.54 -23.56 -14.26
N PRO A 330 -5.67 -23.22 -15.22
CA PRO A 330 -6.05 -23.07 -16.60
C PRO A 330 -6.75 -24.33 -17.14
N GLY A 331 -7.96 -24.17 -17.68
CA GLY A 331 -8.78 -25.26 -18.22
C GLY A 331 -9.55 -26.11 -17.20
N GLU A 332 -9.34 -25.92 -15.89
CA GLU A 332 -10.05 -26.66 -14.83
C GLU A 332 -11.13 -25.82 -14.12
N GLY A 333 -11.17 -24.49 -14.40
CA GLY A 333 -12.10 -23.55 -13.79
C GLY A 333 -11.56 -22.84 -12.56
N THR A 334 -12.45 -22.15 -11.85
CA THR A 334 -12.12 -21.32 -10.70
C THR A 334 -13.07 -21.60 -9.54
N ALA A 335 -12.54 -21.66 -8.32
CA ALA A 335 -13.31 -21.73 -7.08
C ALA A 335 -12.97 -20.51 -6.21
N CYS A 336 -13.99 -19.68 -5.93
CA CYS A 336 -13.93 -18.54 -5.03
C CYS A 336 -14.59 -18.90 -3.71
N VAL A 337 -13.85 -18.86 -2.61
CA VAL A 337 -14.33 -19.16 -1.26
C VAL A 337 -14.33 -17.91 -0.42
N VAL A 338 -15.48 -17.49 0.07
CA VAL A 338 -15.67 -16.37 0.99
C VAL A 338 -16.03 -16.92 2.36
N VAL A 339 -15.26 -16.53 3.38
CA VAL A 339 -15.51 -16.92 4.78
C VAL A 339 -15.91 -15.67 5.56
N LEU A 340 -17.06 -15.71 6.23
CA LEU A 340 -17.55 -14.61 7.07
C LEU A 340 -17.80 -15.09 8.49
N PRO A 341 -17.52 -14.26 9.54
CA PRO A 341 -17.85 -14.60 10.90
C PRO A 341 -19.39 -14.57 11.09
N ILE A 342 -19.94 -15.56 11.80
CA ILE A 342 -21.28 -15.48 12.34
C ILE A 342 -21.16 -14.64 13.61
N GLN A 343 -21.49 -13.35 13.53
CA GLN A 343 -21.62 -12.52 14.73
C GLN A 343 -22.99 -12.79 15.31
N SER A 344 -23.02 -13.25 16.56
CA SER A 344 -24.24 -13.42 17.37
C SER A 344 -24.74 -12.08 17.88
#